data_5be5ee6061b2c080235bac773e5a1ac5
#
_entry.id   5be5ee6061b2c080235bac773e5a1ac5
#
_cell.length_a   1.000
_cell.length_b   1.000
_cell.length_c   1.000
_cell.angle_alpha   90.00
_cell.angle_beta   90.00
_cell.angle_gamma   90.00
#
_symmetry.space_group_name_H-M   'P 1'
#
loop_
_entity.id
_entity.type
_entity.pdbx_description
1 polymer ?
#
loop_
_entity_poly.entity_id
_entity_poly.type
_entity_poly.pdbx_seq_one_letter_code
_entity_poly.pdbx_strand_id
1 'polypeptide(L)'
;DISAMYVYEVAESGSNALSLTAKQMLVDNVENIQGFSKDAITGSSGKGNISRRMSHIARLNYSWADRYLFEGTIRYEASNNFAPDYRWGLFYSLSGSWRISEEKWFRDNVRGVDNLKLRASYGRLGNDKAVLGQWRQSYAFSSNILLLGSSATQMTALKPNLSGLVALNSSWEKTDNYNVGIDLNLTNGLSFDVDGFYKHTFDILDDAKSTFPQSAGVTESTPKLNYGIQNAWGFEFGLGYHKKINSDWSINGKANFSYAMS
;
A
#
# COMPACT_ATOMS: atom_id res chain seq x y z
N ASP A 1 11.33 -27.50 14.88
CA ASP A 1 10.53 -27.61 13.66
C ASP A 1 11.01 -26.61 12.62
N ILE A 2 11.02 -27.03 11.37
CA ILE A 2 11.34 -26.17 10.22
C ILE A 2 10.20 -26.31 9.21
N SER A 3 9.71 -25.20 8.68
CA SER A 3 8.78 -25.20 7.55
C SER A 3 9.22 -24.18 6.50
N ALA A 4 9.12 -24.56 5.24
CA ALA A 4 9.44 -23.70 4.10
C ALA A 4 8.27 -23.66 3.12
N MET A 5 8.04 -22.48 2.54
CA MET A 5 7.00 -22.25 1.55
C MET A 5 7.57 -21.46 0.38
N TYR A 6 7.18 -21.83 -0.82
CA TYR A 6 7.41 -21.04 -2.02
C TYR A 6 6.10 -20.86 -2.77
N VAL A 7 5.83 -19.64 -3.21
CA VAL A 7 4.65 -19.29 -3.99
C VAL A 7 5.07 -18.46 -5.21
N TYR A 8 4.54 -18.82 -6.36
CA TYR A 8 4.56 -18.00 -7.57
C TYR A 8 3.16 -17.47 -7.81
N GLU A 9 3.03 -16.15 -7.91
CA GLU A 9 1.75 -15.47 -8.06
C GLU A 9 1.77 -14.58 -9.31
N VAL A 10 0.71 -14.66 -10.10
CA VAL A 10 0.42 -13.73 -11.20
C VAL A 10 -0.97 -13.17 -10.99
N ALA A 11 -1.08 -11.86 -10.98
CA ALA A 11 -2.35 -11.17 -10.80
C ALA A 11 -2.58 -10.15 -11.92
N GLU A 12 -3.79 -10.11 -12.44
CA GLU A 12 -4.27 -9.09 -13.37
C GLU A 12 -5.56 -8.49 -12.83
N SER A 13 -5.65 -7.18 -12.83
CA SER A 13 -6.86 -6.42 -12.50
C SER A 13 -7.12 -5.40 -13.58
N GLY A 14 -8.33 -5.39 -14.10
CA GLY A 14 -8.78 -4.43 -15.12
C GLY A 14 -9.99 -3.66 -14.65
N SER A 15 -10.04 -2.37 -14.97
CA SER A 15 -11.21 -1.53 -14.76
C SER A 15 -11.52 -0.73 -16.02
N ASN A 16 -12.78 -0.70 -16.41
CA ASN A 16 -13.29 0.16 -17.47
C ASN A 16 -14.35 1.09 -16.89
N ALA A 17 -14.20 2.37 -17.12
CA ALA A 17 -15.17 3.38 -16.71
C ALA A 17 -15.68 4.12 -17.94
N LEU A 18 -17.00 4.28 -18.04
CA LEU A 18 -17.66 5.15 -18.99
C LEU A 18 -18.35 6.26 -18.22
N SER A 19 -18.06 7.50 -18.56
CA SER A 19 -18.73 8.67 -17.97
C SER A 19 -19.46 9.44 -19.06
N LEU A 20 -20.73 9.73 -18.80
CA LEU A 20 -21.58 10.57 -19.62
C LEU A 20 -22.07 11.75 -18.78
N THR A 21 -21.96 12.95 -19.31
CA THR A 21 -22.46 14.16 -18.66
C THR A 21 -23.56 14.77 -19.54
N ALA A 22 -24.75 14.93 -18.97
CA ALA A 22 -25.88 15.56 -19.66
C ALA A 22 -26.43 16.73 -18.82
N LYS A 23 -26.92 17.79 -19.48
CA LYS A 23 -27.36 19.04 -18.81
C LYS A 23 -28.87 19.11 -18.53
N GLN A 24 -29.69 18.36 -19.24
CA GLN A 24 -31.13 18.43 -19.09
C GLN A 24 -31.74 17.03 -19.07
N MET A 25 -32.48 16.72 -18.03
CA MET A 25 -33.38 15.58 -17.99
C MET A 25 -34.69 15.92 -18.72
N LEU A 26 -35.19 15.02 -19.56
CA LEU A 26 -36.49 15.15 -20.23
C LEU A 26 -37.65 14.84 -19.29
N VAL A 27 -37.42 14.04 -18.27
CA VAL A 27 -38.43 13.61 -17.32
C VAL A 27 -37.77 13.52 -15.92
N ASP A 28 -38.43 14.11 -14.93
CA ASP A 28 -37.98 14.00 -13.52
C ASP A 28 -38.10 12.55 -13.02
N ASN A 29 -37.12 12.13 -12.21
CA ASN A 29 -37.01 10.81 -11.57
C ASN A 29 -36.69 9.59 -12.47
N VAL A 30 -36.10 9.80 -13.65
CA VAL A 30 -35.55 8.70 -14.45
C VAL A 30 -34.04 8.65 -14.32
N GLU A 31 -33.51 7.82 -13.43
CA GLU A 31 -32.07 7.60 -13.23
C GLU A 31 -31.43 6.74 -14.34
N ASN A 32 -31.87 6.92 -15.61
CA ASN A 32 -31.38 6.14 -16.72
C ASN A 32 -30.87 7.08 -17.84
N ILE A 33 -29.82 6.64 -18.55
CA ILE A 33 -29.23 7.36 -19.71
C ILE A 33 -30.30 7.67 -20.78
N GLN A 34 -31.33 6.85 -20.92
CA GLN A 34 -32.45 7.05 -21.84
C GLN A 34 -33.35 8.25 -21.47
N GLY A 35 -33.27 8.76 -20.22
CA GLY A 35 -34.02 9.94 -19.78
C GLY A 35 -33.48 11.27 -20.28
N PHE A 36 -32.36 11.28 -21.02
CA PHE A 36 -31.74 12.48 -21.56
C PHE A 36 -31.92 12.59 -23.06
N SER A 37 -32.12 13.83 -23.56
CA SER A 37 -32.05 14.08 -24.98
C SER A 37 -30.65 13.82 -25.51
N LYS A 38 -30.56 13.29 -26.75
CA LYS A 38 -29.28 13.04 -27.39
C LYS A 38 -28.43 14.32 -27.53
N ASP A 39 -29.08 15.47 -27.67
CA ASP A 39 -28.43 16.79 -27.79
C ASP A 39 -28.06 17.40 -26.43
N ALA A 40 -28.53 16.81 -25.33
CA ALA A 40 -28.20 17.23 -23.97
C ALA A 40 -26.88 16.63 -23.44
N ILE A 41 -26.29 15.66 -24.14
CA ILE A 41 -25.00 15.05 -23.76
C ILE A 41 -23.90 16.06 -24.05
N THR A 42 -23.29 16.60 -23.00
CA THR A 42 -22.25 17.63 -23.09
C THR A 42 -20.85 17.09 -22.96
N GLY A 43 -20.71 15.87 -22.53
CA GLY A 43 -19.42 15.21 -22.41
C GLY A 43 -19.54 13.69 -22.31
N SER A 44 -18.60 13.01 -22.95
CA SER A 44 -18.43 11.57 -22.82
C SER A 44 -16.96 11.25 -22.67
N SER A 45 -16.62 10.35 -21.77
CA SER A 45 -15.25 9.86 -21.61
C SER A 45 -15.25 8.38 -21.29
N GLY A 46 -14.29 7.66 -21.85
CA GLY A 46 -14.01 6.27 -21.51
C GLY A 46 -12.60 6.14 -20.99
N LYS A 47 -12.42 5.41 -19.89
CA LYS A 47 -11.12 5.14 -19.31
C LYS A 47 -11.00 3.66 -18.99
N GLY A 48 -9.98 3.03 -19.55
CA GLY A 48 -9.58 1.66 -19.18
C GLY A 48 -8.23 1.67 -18.47
N ASN A 49 -8.09 0.83 -17.45
CA ASN A 49 -6.84 0.62 -16.76
C ASN A 49 -6.62 -0.88 -16.52
N ILE A 50 -5.40 -1.34 -16.77
CA ILE A 50 -4.98 -2.73 -16.51
C ILE A 50 -3.73 -2.70 -15.65
N SER A 51 -3.82 -3.30 -14.46
CA SER A 51 -2.69 -3.53 -13.56
C SER A 51 -2.31 -5.01 -13.58
N ARG A 52 -1.03 -5.28 -13.75
CA ARG A 52 -0.46 -6.64 -13.74
C ARG A 52 0.68 -6.71 -12.76
N ARG A 53 0.70 -7.79 -11.98
CA ARG A 53 1.77 -8.09 -11.03
C ARG A 53 2.20 -9.54 -11.19
N MET A 54 3.47 -9.77 -10.94
CA MET A 54 4.07 -11.09 -10.88
C MET A 54 5.02 -11.13 -9.69
N SER A 55 4.91 -12.14 -8.85
CA SER A 55 5.74 -12.26 -7.65
C SER A 55 6.21 -13.67 -7.38
N HIS A 56 7.43 -13.74 -6.86
CA HIS A 56 8.04 -14.93 -6.26
C HIS A 56 8.15 -14.69 -4.77
N ILE A 57 7.55 -15.55 -3.96
CA ILE A 57 7.50 -15.42 -2.51
C ILE A 57 8.13 -16.68 -1.91
N ALA A 58 9.08 -16.49 -1.02
CA ALA A 58 9.65 -17.59 -0.23
C ALA A 58 9.54 -17.22 1.26
N ARG A 59 9.16 -18.20 2.08
CA ARG A 59 9.07 -18.07 3.54
C ARG A 59 9.72 -19.27 4.20
N LEU A 60 10.49 -18.99 5.24
CA LEU A 60 11.09 -19.98 6.11
C LEU A 60 10.70 -19.69 7.55
N ASN A 61 10.14 -20.68 8.23
CA ASN A 61 9.86 -20.64 9.66
C ASN A 61 10.75 -21.66 10.37
N TYR A 62 11.30 -21.24 11.50
CA TYR A 62 12.11 -22.10 12.37
C TYR A 62 11.64 -21.95 13.82
N SER A 63 11.33 -23.06 14.47
CA SER A 63 11.01 -23.11 15.89
C SER A 63 11.98 -24.08 16.59
N TRP A 64 12.67 -23.57 17.59
CA TRP A 64 13.55 -24.37 18.44
C TRP A 64 13.03 -24.46 19.86
N ALA A 65 12.75 -25.71 20.29
CA ALA A 65 12.29 -26.05 21.63
C ALA A 65 11.06 -25.26 22.10
N ASP A 66 10.21 -24.78 21.14
CA ASP A 66 9.06 -23.90 21.37
C ASP A 66 9.38 -22.60 22.14
N ARG A 67 10.66 -22.26 22.27
CA ARG A 67 11.14 -21.06 22.96
C ARG A 67 11.57 -19.96 22.00
N TYR A 68 12.27 -20.34 20.94
CA TYR A 68 12.82 -19.41 19.96
C TYR A 68 12.13 -19.66 18.64
N LEU A 69 11.46 -18.63 18.14
CA LEU A 69 10.72 -18.68 16.89
C LEU A 69 11.31 -17.64 15.93
N PHE A 70 11.61 -18.05 14.72
CA PHE A 70 12.14 -17.18 13.68
C PHE A 70 11.33 -17.35 12.40
N GLU A 71 11.01 -16.25 11.74
CA GLU A 71 10.41 -16.25 10.42
C GLU A 71 11.18 -15.30 9.49
N GLY A 72 11.50 -15.78 8.30
CA GLY A 72 12.04 -14.97 7.23
C GLY A 72 11.16 -15.09 5.99
N THR A 73 10.80 -13.95 5.39
CA THR A 73 10.06 -13.90 4.13
C THR A 73 10.79 -13.02 3.15
N ILE A 74 10.87 -13.48 1.89
CA ILE A 74 11.40 -12.71 0.76
C ILE A 74 10.34 -12.69 -0.33
N ARG A 75 10.05 -11.51 -0.88
CA ARG A 75 9.16 -11.30 -2.02
C ARG A 75 9.89 -10.51 -3.10
N TYR A 76 10.03 -11.11 -4.27
CA TYR A 76 10.55 -10.46 -5.47
C TYR A 76 9.38 -10.27 -6.43
N GLU A 77 8.99 -9.01 -6.64
CA GLU A 77 7.74 -8.64 -7.31
C GLU A 77 7.96 -7.65 -8.43
N ALA A 78 7.26 -7.87 -9.55
CA ALA A 78 7.20 -6.93 -10.67
C ALA A 78 5.80 -6.33 -10.79
N SER A 79 5.73 -5.02 -11.10
CA SER A 79 4.51 -4.30 -11.42
C SER A 79 4.61 -3.64 -12.81
N ASN A 80 3.54 -3.72 -13.61
CA ASN A 80 3.47 -3.03 -14.90
C ASN A 80 3.24 -1.51 -14.78
N ASN A 81 3.05 -1.00 -13.56
CA ASN A 81 2.94 0.42 -13.28
C ASN A 81 4.25 1.17 -13.57
N PHE A 82 5.38 0.47 -13.50
CA PHE A 82 6.72 1.01 -13.74
C PHE A 82 7.29 0.59 -15.09
N ALA A 83 8.29 1.34 -15.58
CA ALA A 83 9.04 1.02 -16.78
C ALA A 83 9.76 -0.35 -16.66
N PRO A 84 10.07 -1.04 -17.77
CA PRO A 84 10.69 -2.38 -17.74
C PRO A 84 11.87 -2.50 -16.79
N ASP A 85 12.76 -1.52 -16.77
CA ASP A 85 13.99 -1.53 -15.98
C ASP A 85 13.78 -1.24 -14.49
N TYR A 86 12.61 -0.69 -14.11
CA TYR A 86 12.28 -0.24 -12.75
C TYR A 86 11.11 -0.99 -12.11
N ARG A 87 10.56 -1.99 -12.79
CA ARG A 87 9.35 -2.69 -12.34
C ARG A 87 9.57 -3.72 -11.23
N TRP A 88 10.79 -4.23 -11.08
CA TRP A 88 11.10 -5.24 -10.09
C TRP A 88 11.48 -4.61 -8.74
N GLY A 89 10.84 -5.08 -7.68
CA GLY A 89 11.13 -4.72 -6.29
C GLY A 89 11.47 -5.95 -5.47
N LEU A 90 12.46 -5.82 -4.57
CA LEU A 90 12.80 -6.83 -3.58
C LEU A 90 12.34 -6.38 -2.20
N PHE A 91 11.45 -7.16 -1.60
CA PHE A 91 10.88 -6.92 -0.28
C PHE A 91 11.17 -8.11 0.61
N TYR A 92 11.48 -7.85 1.87
CA TYR A 92 11.85 -8.91 2.79
C TYR A 92 11.44 -8.55 4.20
N SER A 93 11.19 -9.57 5.01
CA SER A 93 10.92 -9.40 6.44
C SER A 93 11.60 -10.49 7.24
N LEU A 94 12.04 -10.12 8.43
CA LEU A 94 12.59 -11.00 9.43
C LEU A 94 11.86 -10.75 10.74
N SER A 95 11.43 -11.79 11.41
CA SER A 95 10.88 -11.71 12.76
C SER A 95 11.48 -12.77 13.65
N GLY A 96 11.66 -12.40 14.91
CA GLY A 96 12.10 -13.29 15.93
C GLY A 96 11.27 -13.12 17.20
N SER A 97 11.03 -14.21 17.91
CA SER A 97 10.40 -14.15 19.22
C SER A 97 11.02 -15.13 20.19
N TRP A 98 11.09 -14.72 21.44
CA TRP A 98 11.60 -15.50 22.54
C TRP A 98 10.52 -15.65 23.61
N ARG A 99 10.11 -16.90 23.87
CA ARG A 99 9.17 -17.24 24.93
C ARG A 99 9.95 -17.48 26.22
N ILE A 100 10.17 -16.41 26.98
CA ILE A 100 10.95 -16.43 28.24
C ILE A 100 10.28 -17.32 29.25
N SER A 101 8.94 -17.38 29.28
CA SER A 101 8.18 -18.24 30.17
C SER A 101 8.49 -19.74 30.00
N GLU A 102 9.01 -20.15 28.83
CA GLU A 102 9.38 -21.54 28.56
C GLU A 102 10.81 -21.88 28.99
N GLU A 103 11.59 -20.90 29.47
CA GLU A 103 12.93 -21.15 30.02
C GLU A 103 12.87 -21.81 31.39
N LYS A 104 13.73 -22.82 31.63
CA LYS A 104 13.77 -23.56 32.90
C LYS A 104 14.00 -22.62 34.06
N TRP A 105 14.98 -21.73 33.95
CA TRP A 105 15.31 -20.76 35.00
C TRP A 105 14.15 -19.82 35.34
N PHE A 106 13.32 -19.45 34.35
CA PHE A 106 12.15 -18.60 34.57
C PHE A 106 11.02 -19.39 35.24
N ARG A 107 10.68 -20.56 34.71
CA ARG A 107 9.63 -21.44 35.21
C ARG A 107 9.86 -21.89 36.65
N ASP A 108 11.12 -22.13 37.03
CA ASP A 108 11.48 -22.59 38.35
C ASP A 108 11.45 -21.47 39.40
N ASN A 109 11.67 -20.21 39.01
CA ASN A 109 11.81 -19.08 39.93
C ASN A 109 10.64 -18.10 39.92
N VAL A 110 9.85 -18.01 38.81
CA VAL A 110 8.78 -17.02 38.67
C VAL A 110 7.43 -17.73 38.70
N ARG A 111 6.62 -17.35 39.68
CA ARG A 111 5.24 -17.84 39.83
C ARG A 111 4.26 -16.72 39.44
N GLY A 112 3.10 -17.09 38.89
CA GLY A 112 2.06 -16.12 38.55
C GLY A 112 2.13 -15.54 37.12
N VAL A 113 3.09 -16.01 36.32
CA VAL A 113 3.22 -15.67 34.90
C VAL A 113 2.99 -16.92 34.06
N ASP A 114 1.96 -16.92 33.23
CA ASP A 114 1.64 -18.01 32.29
C ASP A 114 2.43 -17.92 31.01
N ASN A 115 2.56 -16.71 30.46
CA ASN A 115 3.31 -16.48 29.25
C ASN A 115 4.03 -15.13 29.31
N LEU A 116 5.30 -15.15 29.03
CA LEU A 116 6.11 -13.94 28.77
C LEU A 116 6.88 -14.17 27.48
N LYS A 117 6.57 -13.34 26.47
CA LYS A 117 7.15 -13.43 25.13
C LYS A 117 7.67 -12.07 24.69
N LEU A 118 8.91 -12.02 24.25
CA LEU A 118 9.48 -10.88 23.53
C LEU A 118 9.38 -11.12 22.03
N ARG A 119 9.11 -10.07 21.26
CA ARG A 119 9.01 -10.09 19.80
C ARG A 119 9.84 -8.94 19.23
N ALA A 120 10.49 -9.20 18.13
CA ALA A 120 11.10 -8.15 17.32
C ALA A 120 10.92 -8.50 15.85
N SER A 121 10.63 -7.51 15.01
CA SER A 121 10.54 -7.69 13.57
C SER A 121 11.08 -6.49 12.81
N TYR A 122 11.59 -6.78 11.64
CA TYR A 122 12.01 -5.81 10.65
C TYR A 122 11.49 -6.25 9.29
N GLY A 123 10.95 -5.32 8.50
CA GLY A 123 10.49 -5.63 7.16
C GLY A 123 10.51 -4.42 6.25
N ARG A 124 10.88 -4.66 4.99
CA ARG A 124 10.74 -3.72 3.89
C ARG A 124 9.52 -4.05 3.06
N LEU A 125 8.61 -3.09 2.93
CA LEU A 125 7.40 -3.17 2.14
C LEU A 125 7.51 -2.28 0.91
N GLY A 126 6.83 -2.64 -0.17
CA GLY A 126 6.72 -1.87 -1.40
C GLY A 126 5.30 -1.41 -1.67
N ASN A 127 5.16 -0.21 -2.25
CA ASN A 127 3.89 0.31 -2.74
C ASN A 127 4.05 0.79 -4.20
N ASP A 128 3.16 0.34 -5.08
CA ASP A 128 3.13 0.70 -6.50
C ASP A 128 1.86 1.48 -6.90
N LYS A 129 1.01 1.83 -5.92
CA LYS A 129 -0.32 2.42 -6.19
C LYS A 129 -0.28 3.89 -6.57
N ALA A 130 0.80 4.60 -6.25
CA ALA A 130 0.87 6.04 -6.42
C ALA A 130 0.96 6.48 -7.90
N VAL A 131 1.35 5.57 -8.81
CA VAL A 131 1.60 5.88 -10.21
C VAL A 131 1.07 4.78 -11.13
N LEU A 132 0.12 5.12 -11.98
CA LEU A 132 -0.43 4.20 -12.98
C LEU A 132 0.15 4.56 -14.35
N GLY A 133 1.23 3.86 -14.75
CA GLY A 133 1.75 3.89 -16.11
C GLY A 133 2.28 5.24 -16.61
N GLN A 134 2.75 6.12 -15.74
CA GLN A 134 3.34 7.42 -16.10
C GLN A 134 4.60 7.31 -16.97
N TRP A 135 5.18 6.13 -17.10
CA TRP A 135 6.31 5.88 -17.99
C TRP A 135 5.91 5.77 -19.47
N ARG A 136 4.58 5.70 -19.77
CA ARG A 136 4.06 5.58 -21.13
C ARG A 136 3.73 6.94 -21.70
N GLN A 137 4.27 7.24 -22.88
CA GLN A 137 3.83 8.42 -23.62
C GLN A 137 2.38 8.22 -24.07
N SER A 138 1.51 9.13 -23.67
CA SER A 138 0.13 9.19 -24.17
C SER A 138 -0.02 10.21 -25.28
N TYR A 139 -1.00 9.97 -26.17
CA TYR A 139 -1.35 10.86 -27.26
C TYR A 139 -2.82 11.25 -27.14
N ALA A 140 -3.13 12.49 -27.47
CA ALA A 140 -4.48 13.00 -27.50
C ALA A 140 -4.82 13.56 -28.86
N PHE A 141 -6.07 13.39 -29.30
CA PHE A 141 -6.61 14.11 -30.43
C PHE A 141 -6.91 15.53 -29.97
N SER A 142 -6.43 16.51 -30.74
CA SER A 142 -6.74 17.92 -30.53
C SER A 142 -7.28 18.51 -31.81
N SER A 143 -8.46 19.08 -31.72
CA SER A 143 -8.98 20.00 -32.73
C SER A 143 -8.28 21.34 -32.52
N ASN A 144 -7.85 22.02 -33.55
CA ASN A 144 -7.24 23.36 -33.52
C ASN A 144 -5.69 23.40 -33.42
N ILE A 145 -5.00 22.37 -33.90
CA ILE A 145 -3.51 22.37 -33.84
C ILE A 145 -2.88 23.02 -35.06
N LEU A 146 -3.50 22.96 -36.23
CA LEU A 146 -2.93 23.46 -37.47
C LEU A 146 -3.95 24.30 -38.25
N LEU A 147 -3.58 25.51 -38.53
CA LEU A 147 -4.30 26.37 -39.48
C LEU A 147 -3.60 26.20 -40.83
N LEU A 148 -4.24 25.50 -41.76
CA LEU A 148 -3.73 25.32 -43.12
C LEU A 148 -4.63 26.03 -44.11
N GLY A 149 -4.03 26.89 -44.91
CA GLY A 149 -4.67 27.59 -45.99
C GLY A 149 -5.37 28.91 -45.62
N SER A 150 -5.84 29.61 -46.62
CA SER A 150 -6.46 30.94 -46.51
C SER A 150 -7.83 30.97 -45.82
N SER A 151 -8.43 29.79 -45.56
CA SER A 151 -9.74 29.66 -44.92
C SER A 151 -9.69 29.19 -43.48
N ALA A 152 -8.54 29.21 -42.82
CA ALA A 152 -8.36 28.86 -41.41
C ALA A 152 -9.08 27.56 -41.01
N THR A 153 -9.00 26.53 -41.85
CA THR A 153 -9.62 25.24 -41.58
C THR A 153 -8.87 24.56 -40.46
N GLN A 154 -9.55 24.32 -39.35
CA GLN A 154 -8.98 23.63 -38.19
C GLN A 154 -8.96 22.12 -38.47
N MET A 155 -7.79 21.52 -38.37
CA MET A 155 -7.63 20.08 -38.52
C MET A 155 -7.44 19.43 -37.15
N THR A 156 -8.12 18.31 -36.97
CA THR A 156 -7.88 17.43 -35.83
C THR A 156 -6.59 16.63 -36.07
N ALA A 157 -5.62 16.78 -35.19
CA ALA A 157 -4.37 16.05 -35.26
C ALA A 157 -4.06 15.31 -33.96
N LEU A 158 -3.35 14.22 -34.10
CA LEU A 158 -2.81 13.48 -32.95
C LEU A 158 -1.57 14.23 -32.43
N LYS A 159 -1.62 14.68 -31.18
CA LYS A 159 -0.47 15.31 -30.55
C LYS A 159 -0.03 14.49 -29.34
N PRO A 160 1.27 14.49 -28.97
CA PRO A 160 1.69 13.99 -27.67
C PRO A 160 0.94 14.72 -26.57
N ASN A 161 0.44 13.99 -25.60
CA ASN A 161 -0.15 14.61 -24.41
C ASN A 161 0.99 15.18 -23.56
N LEU A 162 1.30 16.46 -23.78
CA LEU A 162 2.37 17.18 -23.08
C LEU A 162 1.97 17.60 -21.67
N SER A 163 0.73 17.34 -21.23
CA SER A 163 0.30 17.61 -19.86
C SER A 163 0.96 16.68 -18.82
N GLY A 164 1.79 15.72 -19.26
CA GLY A 164 2.62 14.90 -18.40
C GLY A 164 3.96 14.57 -19.06
N LEU A 165 5.05 15.02 -18.48
CA LEU A 165 6.36 14.47 -18.80
C LEU A 165 6.38 12.99 -18.41
N VAL A 166 7.05 12.17 -19.20
CA VAL A 166 7.17 10.74 -18.95
C VAL A 166 8.18 10.50 -17.83
N ALA A 167 7.78 9.80 -16.78
CA ALA A 167 8.67 9.38 -15.70
C ALA A 167 9.22 7.97 -15.98
N LEU A 168 10.33 7.89 -16.71
CA LEU A 168 10.95 6.62 -17.08
C LEU A 168 11.61 5.91 -15.88
N ASN A 169 12.00 6.64 -14.86
CA ASN A 169 12.76 6.16 -13.71
C ASN A 169 11.96 6.04 -12.41
N SER A 170 10.64 6.19 -12.48
CA SER A 170 9.77 5.96 -11.32
C SER A 170 9.79 4.48 -10.91
N SER A 171 9.88 4.24 -9.62
CA SER A 171 10.00 2.92 -9.00
C SER A 171 9.14 2.83 -7.74
N TRP A 172 9.19 1.70 -7.07
CA TRP A 172 8.48 1.40 -5.85
C TRP A 172 8.76 2.41 -4.73
N GLU A 173 7.71 2.88 -4.08
CA GLU A 173 7.84 3.49 -2.75
C GLU A 173 8.17 2.38 -1.75
N LYS A 174 9.08 2.65 -0.81
CA LYS A 174 9.57 1.65 0.14
C LYS A 174 9.33 2.11 1.56
N THR A 175 8.90 1.17 2.41
CA THR A 175 8.75 1.43 3.85
C THR A 175 9.54 0.39 4.63
N ASP A 176 10.53 0.83 5.38
CA ASP A 176 11.21 0.04 6.40
C ASP A 176 10.43 0.15 7.71
N ASN A 177 9.97 -0.99 8.21
CA ASN A 177 9.15 -1.09 9.41
C ASN A 177 9.90 -1.88 10.48
N TYR A 178 10.11 -1.26 11.63
CA TYR A 178 10.72 -1.86 12.82
C TYR A 178 9.65 -1.97 13.90
N ASN A 179 9.54 -3.14 14.51
CA ASN A 179 8.60 -3.37 15.60
C ASN A 179 9.27 -4.19 16.70
N VAL A 180 9.01 -3.81 17.96
CA VAL A 180 9.41 -4.56 19.16
C VAL A 180 8.21 -4.64 20.07
N GLY A 181 7.92 -5.85 20.57
CA GLY A 181 6.75 -6.06 21.43
C GLY A 181 7.02 -7.04 22.58
N ILE A 182 6.17 -6.93 23.59
CA ILE A 182 6.14 -7.79 24.77
C ILE A 182 4.71 -8.27 24.98
N ASP A 183 4.53 -9.59 25.08
CA ASP A 183 3.27 -10.21 25.44
C ASP A 183 3.41 -10.83 26.85
N LEU A 184 2.60 -10.43 27.80
CA LEU A 184 2.58 -10.92 29.17
C LEU A 184 1.18 -11.40 29.55
N ASN A 185 1.06 -12.67 29.92
CA ASN A 185 -0.15 -13.25 30.49
C ASN A 185 0.11 -13.71 31.91
N LEU A 186 -0.75 -13.30 32.83
CA LEU A 186 -0.68 -13.66 34.23
C LEU A 186 -1.73 -14.73 34.59
N THR A 187 -1.41 -15.59 35.55
CA THR A 187 -2.28 -16.69 36.03
C THR A 187 -3.62 -16.19 36.59
N ASN A 188 -3.70 -14.92 37.00
CA ASN A 188 -4.93 -14.29 37.50
C ASN A 188 -5.91 -13.87 36.40
N GLY A 189 -5.56 -14.12 35.13
CA GLY A 189 -6.38 -13.78 33.96
C GLY A 189 -6.11 -12.40 33.36
N LEU A 190 -5.12 -11.64 33.86
CA LEU A 190 -4.67 -10.39 33.25
C LEU A 190 -3.70 -10.68 32.08
N SER A 191 -3.84 -9.93 31.00
CA SER A 191 -2.92 -9.91 29.87
C SER A 191 -2.52 -8.48 29.52
N PHE A 192 -1.25 -8.32 29.13
CA PHE A 192 -0.66 -7.07 28.71
C PHE A 192 0.07 -7.30 27.40
N ASP A 193 -0.21 -6.46 26.41
CA ASP A 193 0.45 -6.42 25.12
C ASP A 193 1.02 -5.02 24.93
N VAL A 194 2.31 -4.90 24.71
CA VAL A 194 2.98 -3.60 24.48
C VAL A 194 3.79 -3.71 23.21
N ASP A 195 3.56 -2.81 22.26
CA ASP A 195 4.27 -2.71 21.00
C ASP A 195 4.82 -1.29 20.81
N GLY A 196 6.06 -1.21 20.37
CA GLY A 196 6.68 0.00 19.85
C GLY A 196 7.05 -0.19 18.40
N PHE A 197 6.75 0.78 17.56
CA PHE A 197 7.08 0.72 16.14
C PHE A 197 7.74 2.00 15.63
N TYR A 198 8.57 1.83 14.60
CA TYR A 198 9.14 2.91 13.81
C TYR A 198 9.04 2.54 12.33
N LYS A 199 8.52 3.47 11.52
CA LYS A 199 8.36 3.34 10.07
C LYS A 199 9.16 4.43 9.38
N HIS A 200 10.00 4.05 8.45
CA HIS A 200 10.74 4.95 7.58
C HIS A 200 10.30 4.69 6.14
N THR A 201 9.46 5.57 5.60
CA THR A 201 9.01 5.52 4.21
C THR A 201 9.87 6.45 3.38
N PHE A 202 10.46 5.94 2.31
CA PHE A 202 11.35 6.67 1.41
C PHE A 202 11.05 6.31 -0.05
N ASP A 203 11.66 7.02 -0.97
CA ASP A 203 11.33 6.93 -2.39
C ASP A 203 9.82 7.21 -2.65
N ILE A 204 9.16 8.03 -1.82
CA ILE A 204 7.76 8.39 -2.00
C ILE A 204 7.61 9.17 -3.31
N LEU A 205 6.63 8.77 -4.09
CA LEU A 205 6.31 9.39 -5.37
C LEU A 205 5.50 10.66 -5.16
N ASP A 206 6.14 11.80 -5.34
CA ASP A 206 5.52 13.12 -5.18
C ASP A 206 5.73 14.00 -6.42
N ASP A 207 4.90 15.04 -6.55
CA ASP A 207 4.90 15.94 -7.69
C ASP A 207 6.18 16.76 -7.77
N ALA A 208 6.89 16.67 -8.88
CA ALA A 208 8.18 17.34 -9.10
C ALA A 208 8.04 18.80 -9.57
N LYS A 209 6.93 19.49 -9.26
CA LYS A 209 6.65 20.86 -9.73
C LYS A 209 7.77 21.87 -9.44
N SER A 210 8.37 21.78 -8.27
CA SER A 210 9.46 22.65 -7.86
C SER A 210 10.81 22.34 -8.52
N THR A 211 10.93 21.19 -9.15
CA THR A 211 12.19 20.73 -9.76
C THR A 211 12.37 21.25 -11.20
N PHE A 212 11.27 21.63 -11.86
CA PHE A 212 11.30 22.14 -13.23
C PHE A 212 11.22 23.67 -13.26
N PRO A 213 12.11 24.36 -14.00
CA PRO A 213 12.00 25.79 -14.17
C PRO A 213 10.73 26.13 -14.98
N GLN A 214 10.10 27.26 -14.67
CA GLN A 214 8.89 27.72 -15.38
C GLN A 214 9.11 27.87 -16.91
N SER A 215 10.34 28.18 -17.32
CA SER A 215 10.75 28.25 -18.74
C SER A 215 10.66 26.92 -19.49
N ALA A 216 10.56 25.80 -18.78
CA ALA A 216 10.37 24.48 -19.39
C ALA A 216 8.93 24.27 -19.91
N GLY A 217 7.99 25.20 -19.64
CA GLY A 217 6.61 25.13 -20.10
C GLY A 217 5.77 24.03 -19.44
N VAL A 218 6.27 23.42 -18.37
CA VAL A 218 5.61 22.34 -17.61
C VAL A 218 4.82 22.98 -16.48
N THR A 219 3.63 23.48 -16.76
CA THR A 219 2.86 24.26 -15.78
C THR A 219 1.79 23.48 -15.05
N GLU A 220 1.24 22.40 -15.61
CA GLU A 220 0.02 21.79 -15.09
C GLU A 220 0.16 20.34 -14.62
N SER A 221 1.10 19.57 -15.11
CA SER A 221 1.26 18.16 -14.74
C SER A 221 2.71 17.73 -14.83
N THR A 222 3.35 17.66 -13.68
CA THR A 222 4.71 17.09 -13.56
C THR A 222 4.65 15.60 -13.27
N PRO A 223 5.62 14.81 -13.76
CA PRO A 223 5.70 13.42 -13.38
C PRO A 223 6.01 13.31 -11.88
N LYS A 224 5.48 12.29 -11.26
CA LYS A 224 5.87 11.95 -9.88
C LYS A 224 7.24 11.29 -9.89
N LEU A 225 8.13 11.78 -9.06
CA LEU A 225 9.47 11.26 -8.88
C LEU A 225 9.64 10.71 -7.46
N ASN A 226 10.56 9.74 -7.30
CA ASN A 226 10.87 9.12 -6.02
C ASN A 226 11.85 9.99 -5.22
N TYR A 227 11.37 10.89 -4.37
CA TYR A 227 12.23 11.74 -3.52
C TYR A 227 11.65 12.05 -2.14
N GLY A 228 10.37 11.76 -1.91
CA GLY A 228 9.73 12.04 -0.63
C GLY A 228 10.19 11.07 0.46
N ILE A 229 10.29 11.58 1.68
CA ILE A 229 10.62 10.79 2.88
C ILE A 229 9.62 11.13 3.97
N GLN A 230 9.15 10.11 4.67
CA GLN A 230 8.27 10.26 5.84
C GLN A 230 8.70 9.29 6.93
N ASN A 231 8.75 9.77 8.16
CA ASN A 231 8.99 8.97 9.35
C ASN A 231 7.72 8.94 10.20
N ALA A 232 7.41 7.78 10.75
CA ALA A 232 6.34 7.64 11.72
C ALA A 232 6.78 6.71 12.84
N TRP A 233 6.40 6.99 14.07
CA TRP A 233 6.68 6.15 15.21
C TRP A 233 5.50 6.17 16.19
N GLY A 234 5.43 5.15 17.00
CA GLY A 234 4.37 5.08 17.99
C GLY A 234 4.50 3.89 18.90
N PHE A 235 3.56 3.79 19.80
CA PHE A 235 3.41 2.64 20.68
C PHE A 235 1.94 2.28 20.86
N GLU A 236 1.71 1.01 21.13
CA GLU A 236 0.40 0.43 21.37
C GLU A 236 0.44 -0.32 22.69
N PHE A 237 -0.62 -0.20 23.46
CA PHE A 237 -0.79 -0.88 24.74
C PHE A 237 -2.15 -1.56 24.78
N GLY A 238 -2.15 -2.86 25.04
CA GLY A 238 -3.34 -3.66 25.24
C GLY A 238 -3.41 -4.17 26.69
N LEU A 239 -4.57 -4.06 27.30
CA LEU A 239 -4.89 -4.64 28.59
C LEU A 239 -6.09 -5.56 28.42
N GLY A 240 -5.93 -6.83 28.76
CA GLY A 240 -7.01 -7.81 28.76
C GLY A 240 -7.23 -8.37 30.16
N TYR A 241 -8.46 -8.74 30.46
CA TYR A 241 -8.81 -9.51 31.64
C TYR A 241 -9.78 -10.60 31.28
N HIS A 242 -9.46 -11.84 31.62
CA HIS A 242 -10.33 -13.00 31.46
C HIS A 242 -10.36 -13.80 32.74
N LYS A 243 -11.55 -13.98 33.31
CA LYS A 243 -11.73 -14.81 34.50
C LYS A 243 -13.01 -15.63 34.40
N LYS A 244 -12.87 -16.93 34.54
CA LYS A 244 -13.99 -17.83 34.74
C LYS A 244 -14.35 -17.84 36.21
N ILE A 245 -15.58 -17.44 36.56
CA ILE A 245 -16.09 -17.37 37.94
C ILE A 245 -16.60 -18.76 38.36
N ASN A 246 -17.40 -19.39 37.50
CA ASN A 246 -17.95 -20.73 37.71
C ASN A 246 -18.23 -21.40 36.35
N SER A 247 -18.98 -22.53 36.31
CA SER A 247 -19.34 -23.23 35.08
C SER A 247 -20.13 -22.36 34.09
N ASP A 248 -20.93 -21.41 34.60
CA ASP A 248 -21.96 -20.69 33.84
C ASP A 248 -21.56 -19.23 33.59
N TRP A 249 -20.61 -18.67 34.36
CA TRP A 249 -20.23 -17.27 34.30
C TRP A 249 -18.74 -17.07 34.03
N SER A 250 -18.43 -16.21 33.06
CA SER A 250 -17.10 -15.70 32.82
C SER A 250 -17.13 -14.19 32.59
N ILE A 251 -16.09 -13.49 33.04
CA ILE A 251 -15.88 -12.06 32.79
C ILE A 251 -14.75 -11.90 31.78
N ASN A 252 -14.99 -11.12 30.75
CA ASN A 252 -13.99 -10.73 29.74
C ASN A 252 -14.02 -9.21 29.59
N GLY A 253 -12.86 -8.59 29.68
CA GLY A 253 -12.69 -7.16 29.43
C GLY A 253 -11.43 -6.91 28.59
N LYS A 254 -11.46 -5.95 27.69
CA LYS A 254 -10.30 -5.51 26.89
C LYS A 254 -10.29 -4.00 26.75
N ALA A 255 -9.13 -3.39 26.95
CA ALA A 255 -8.87 -1.98 26.70
C ALA A 255 -7.61 -1.85 25.84
N ASN A 256 -7.63 -0.99 24.84
CA ASN A 256 -6.49 -0.72 23.98
C ASN A 256 -6.23 0.79 23.95
N PHE A 257 -4.97 1.16 23.94
CA PHE A 257 -4.50 2.52 23.75
C PHE A 257 -3.42 2.51 22.67
N SER A 258 -3.48 3.45 21.74
CA SER A 258 -2.45 3.64 20.72
C SER A 258 -2.08 5.11 20.60
N TYR A 259 -0.82 5.38 20.39
CA TYR A 259 -0.28 6.70 20.09
C TYR A 259 0.67 6.60 18.91
N ALA A 260 0.47 7.46 17.91
CA ALA A 260 1.33 7.53 16.73
C ALA A 260 1.58 8.98 16.36
N MET A 261 2.80 9.24 15.87
CA MET A 261 3.25 10.54 15.36
C MET A 261 3.98 10.33 14.04
N SER A 262 3.81 11.26 13.09
CA SER A 262 4.48 11.28 11.79
C SER A 262 5.02 12.66 11.46
#